data_00e939cc8d2827d83fe0565c0eb115a5
#
_entry.id   00e939cc8d2827d83fe0565c0eb115a5
#
_cell.length_a   1.000
_cell.length_b   1.000
_cell.length_c   1.000
_cell.angle_alpha   90.00
_cell.angle_beta   90.00
_cell.angle_gamma   90.00
#
_symmetry.space_group_name_H-M   'P 1'
#
loop_
_entity.id
_entity.type
_entity.pdbx_description
1 polymer ?
#
loop_
_entity_poly.entity_id
_entity_poly.type
_entity_poly.pdbx_seq_one_letter_code
_entity_poly.pdbx_strand_id
1 'polypeptide(L)'
;MPEFVSPFSGLAHERKLTPEELIRAIRFMIAAEYEAIQLYMQLADSTDNQLAIDVLKDIADEERVHAGEFLRLLRELDPEEETFYAEGAEEVEEEIKKSKKA
;
A
#
# COMPACT_ATOMS: atom_id res chain seq x y z
N MET A 1 14.04 -2.46 1.33
CA MET A 1 13.39 -1.34 0.62
C MET A 1 13.23 -1.69 -0.83
N PRO A 2 12.05 -1.60 -1.41
CA PRO A 2 11.97 -1.64 -2.86
C PRO A 2 12.77 -0.46 -3.39
N GLU A 3 13.63 -0.76 -4.33
CA GLU A 3 14.42 0.29 -4.94
C GLU A 3 13.59 0.96 -6.02
N PHE A 4 12.79 1.92 -5.61
CA PHE A 4 12.12 2.76 -6.58
C PHE A 4 13.12 3.80 -7.05
N VAL A 5 13.53 3.69 -8.30
CA VAL A 5 14.26 4.76 -8.96
C VAL A 5 13.25 5.87 -9.13
N SER A 6 13.30 6.82 -8.22
CA SER A 6 12.25 7.83 -8.14
C SER A 6 12.80 9.20 -8.49
N PRO A 7 12.18 9.89 -9.45
CA PRO A 7 12.45 11.31 -9.65
C PRO A 7 11.97 12.16 -8.47
N PHE A 8 11.31 11.53 -7.48
CA PHE A 8 10.76 12.21 -6.30
C PHE A 8 11.64 12.08 -5.07
N SER A 9 12.86 11.57 -5.18
CA SER A 9 13.76 11.28 -4.05
C SER A 9 14.15 12.52 -3.26
N GLY A 10 13.22 13.08 -2.50
CA GLY A 10 13.44 14.22 -1.64
C GLY A 10 13.60 15.55 -2.33
N LEU A 11 13.55 15.60 -3.65
CA LEU A 11 13.72 16.82 -4.41
C LEU A 11 12.41 17.20 -5.10
N ALA A 12 12.11 18.49 -5.09
CA ALA A 12 11.00 19.00 -5.86
C ALA A 12 11.36 18.99 -7.35
N HIS A 13 10.42 18.59 -8.17
CA HIS A 13 10.57 18.66 -9.62
C HIS A 13 10.60 20.11 -10.07
N GLU A 14 11.35 20.40 -11.14
CA GLU A 14 11.37 21.72 -11.74
C GLU A 14 10.01 22.10 -12.32
N ARG A 15 9.22 21.14 -12.68
CA ARG A 15 7.85 21.33 -13.17
C ARG A 15 6.86 20.57 -12.31
N LYS A 16 5.59 20.92 -12.41
CA LYS A 16 4.52 20.14 -11.77
C LYS A 16 4.32 18.80 -12.50
N LEU A 17 3.84 17.82 -11.77
CA LEU A 17 3.56 16.50 -12.33
C LEU A 17 2.33 16.56 -13.25
N THR A 18 2.33 15.73 -14.28
CA THR A 18 1.11 15.49 -15.04
C THR A 18 0.16 14.62 -14.20
N PRO A 19 -1.15 14.59 -14.54
CA PRO A 19 -2.08 13.72 -13.83
C PRO A 19 -1.65 12.24 -13.83
N GLU A 20 -1.12 11.74 -14.93
CA GLU A 20 -0.64 10.35 -15.02
C GLU A 20 0.57 10.10 -14.13
N GLU A 21 1.48 11.05 -14.06
CA GLU A 21 2.64 10.95 -13.18
C GLU A 21 2.21 10.93 -11.71
N LEU A 22 1.22 11.73 -11.36
CA LEU A 22 0.68 11.74 -10.00
C LEU A 22 0.08 10.37 -9.64
N ILE A 23 -0.70 9.77 -10.53
CA ILE A 23 -1.28 8.44 -10.33
C ILE A 23 -0.18 7.41 -10.08
N ARG A 24 0.88 7.44 -10.88
CA ARG A 24 2.02 6.53 -10.70
C ARG A 24 2.70 6.74 -9.36
N ALA A 25 2.87 8.00 -8.97
CA ALA A 25 3.48 8.35 -7.68
C ALA A 25 2.65 7.81 -6.51
N ILE A 26 1.33 7.91 -6.58
CA ILE A 26 0.44 7.39 -5.54
C ILE A 26 0.56 5.87 -5.43
N ARG A 27 0.69 5.15 -6.56
CA ARG A 27 0.92 3.70 -6.51
C ARG A 27 2.23 3.36 -5.79
N PHE A 28 3.28 4.13 -5.99
CA PHE A 28 4.54 3.95 -5.26
C PHE A 28 4.36 4.20 -3.77
N MET A 29 3.56 5.20 -3.40
CA MET A 29 3.28 5.46 -1.98
C MET A 29 2.55 4.29 -1.33
N ILE A 30 1.59 3.68 -2.02
CA ILE A 30 0.90 2.50 -1.51
C ILE A 30 1.89 1.34 -1.30
N ALA A 31 2.76 1.11 -2.27
CA ALA A 31 3.78 0.07 -2.16
C ALA A 31 4.72 0.32 -0.97
N ALA A 32 5.11 1.58 -0.75
CA ALA A 32 5.96 1.96 0.37
C ALA A 32 5.28 1.72 1.72
N GLU A 33 3.97 1.99 1.83
CA GLU A 33 3.22 1.72 3.04
C GLU A 33 3.15 0.21 3.34
N TYR A 34 2.92 -0.61 2.33
CA TYR A 34 2.92 -2.07 2.49
C TYR A 34 4.27 -2.59 2.96
N GLU A 35 5.36 -2.09 2.39
CA GLU A 35 6.69 -2.47 2.82
C GLU A 35 6.95 -2.08 4.26
N ALA A 36 6.55 -0.87 4.65
CA ALA A 36 6.71 -0.39 6.01
C ALA A 36 5.99 -1.29 7.01
N ILE A 37 4.74 -1.71 6.71
CA ILE A 37 3.98 -2.64 7.55
C ILE A 37 4.77 -3.94 7.77
N GLN A 38 5.30 -4.51 6.70
CA GLN A 38 6.05 -5.76 6.76
C GLN A 38 7.32 -5.62 7.61
N LEU A 39 8.06 -4.53 7.44
CA LEU A 39 9.28 -4.26 8.20
C LEU A 39 9.00 -4.11 9.69
N TYR A 40 7.98 -3.34 10.05
CA TYR A 40 7.64 -3.12 11.45
C TYR A 40 7.18 -4.41 12.14
N MET A 41 6.38 -5.21 11.46
CA MET A 41 5.92 -6.48 12.01
C MET A 41 7.07 -7.48 12.15
N GLN A 42 7.96 -7.53 11.17
CA GLN A 42 9.14 -8.38 11.23
C GLN A 42 10.04 -8.00 12.41
N LEU A 43 10.26 -6.71 12.61
CA LEU A 43 11.07 -6.23 13.73
C LEU A 43 10.38 -6.53 15.06
N ALA A 44 9.08 -6.34 15.16
CA ALA A 44 8.31 -6.67 16.36
C ALA A 44 8.44 -8.16 16.72
N ASP A 45 8.44 -9.03 15.71
CA ASP A 45 8.60 -10.48 15.92
C ASP A 45 10.06 -10.87 16.30
N SER A 46 11.00 -9.96 16.11
CA SER A 46 12.43 -10.22 16.31
C SER A 46 12.98 -9.72 17.64
N THR A 47 12.13 -9.21 18.51
CA THR A 47 12.56 -8.67 19.80
C THR A 47 11.65 -9.15 20.92
N ASP A 48 12.21 -9.26 22.12
CA ASP A 48 11.44 -9.55 23.34
C ASP A 48 11.11 -8.29 24.13
N ASN A 49 11.52 -7.13 23.64
CA ASN A 49 11.25 -5.87 24.32
C ASN A 49 9.80 -5.48 24.12
N GLN A 50 8.99 -5.59 25.18
CA GLN A 50 7.55 -5.38 25.09
C GLN A 50 7.18 -3.96 24.65
N LEU A 51 7.90 -2.96 25.13
CA LEU A 51 7.64 -1.59 24.69
C LEU A 51 7.86 -1.42 23.19
N ALA A 52 8.95 -1.98 22.68
CA ALA A 52 9.24 -1.92 21.25
C ALA A 52 8.16 -2.65 20.43
N ILE A 53 7.74 -3.83 20.90
CA ILE A 53 6.67 -4.60 20.23
C ILE A 53 5.39 -3.77 20.14
N ASP A 54 4.97 -3.18 21.24
CA ASP A 54 3.72 -2.41 21.29
C ASP A 54 3.78 -1.18 20.37
N VAL A 55 4.90 -0.46 20.39
CA VAL A 55 5.07 0.72 19.52
C VAL A 55 5.10 0.33 18.04
N LEU A 56 5.83 -0.73 17.69
CA LEU A 56 5.93 -1.19 16.31
C LEU A 56 4.59 -1.66 15.75
N LYS A 57 3.81 -2.37 16.56
CA LYS A 57 2.47 -2.81 16.15
C LYS A 57 1.53 -1.63 15.94
N ASP A 58 1.59 -0.64 16.81
CA ASP A 58 0.79 0.57 16.67
C ASP A 58 1.13 1.31 15.38
N ILE A 59 2.43 1.49 15.12
CA ILE A 59 2.89 2.15 13.89
C ILE A 59 2.46 1.35 12.65
N ALA A 60 2.57 0.01 12.70
CA ALA A 60 2.14 -0.83 11.58
C ALA A 60 0.64 -0.67 11.29
N ASP A 61 -0.19 -0.55 12.32
CA ASP A 61 -1.61 -0.32 12.14
C ASP A 61 -1.90 1.06 11.55
N GLU A 62 -1.14 2.09 11.95
CA GLU A 62 -1.24 3.42 11.36
C GLU A 62 -0.89 3.41 9.88
N GLU A 63 0.12 2.61 9.48
CA GLU A 63 0.48 2.47 8.06
C GLU A 63 -0.63 1.82 7.24
N ARG A 64 -1.43 0.93 7.85
CA ARG A 64 -2.61 0.37 7.18
C ARG A 64 -3.65 1.45 6.90
N VAL A 65 -3.83 2.36 7.84
CA VAL A 65 -4.74 3.51 7.65
C VAL A 65 -4.23 4.37 6.49
N HIS A 66 -2.93 4.66 6.47
CA HIS A 66 -2.32 5.45 5.38
C HIS A 66 -2.49 4.76 4.03
N ALA A 67 -2.30 3.45 3.97
CA ALA A 67 -2.52 2.70 2.72
C ALA A 67 -3.96 2.85 2.23
N GLY A 68 -4.93 2.79 3.15
CA GLY A 68 -6.34 3.01 2.81
C GLY A 68 -6.62 4.41 2.28
N GLU A 69 -5.97 5.41 2.87
CA GLU A 69 -6.09 6.80 2.40
C GLU A 69 -5.55 6.94 0.97
N PHE A 70 -4.36 6.39 0.71
CA PHE A 70 -3.79 6.43 -0.65
C PHE A 70 -4.63 5.65 -1.65
N LEU A 71 -5.17 4.50 -1.26
CA LEU A 71 -6.03 3.70 -2.14
C LEU A 71 -7.30 4.47 -2.51
N ARG A 72 -7.90 5.17 -1.56
CA ARG A 72 -9.09 5.99 -1.86
C ARG A 72 -8.73 7.15 -2.78
N LEU A 73 -7.61 7.81 -2.52
CA LEU A 73 -7.12 8.89 -3.37
C LEU A 73 -6.87 8.38 -4.79
N LEU A 74 -6.23 7.22 -4.93
CA LEU A 74 -5.96 6.62 -6.23
C LEU A 74 -7.24 6.39 -7.04
N ARG A 75 -8.28 5.87 -6.40
CA ARG A 75 -9.58 5.65 -7.06
C ARG A 75 -10.22 6.94 -7.53
N GLU A 76 -10.04 8.02 -6.78
CA GLU A 76 -10.55 9.33 -7.19
C GLU A 76 -9.80 9.88 -8.40
N LEU A 77 -8.48 9.71 -8.39
CA LEU A 77 -7.63 10.20 -9.49
C LEU A 77 -7.76 9.35 -10.75
N ASP A 78 -8.02 8.05 -10.58
CA ASP A 78 -8.18 7.11 -11.68
C ASP A 78 -9.36 6.17 -11.39
N PRO A 79 -10.58 6.56 -11.79
CA PRO A 79 -11.77 5.75 -11.53
C PRO A 79 -11.73 4.34 -12.14
N GLU A 80 -10.92 4.12 -13.18
CA GLU A 80 -10.78 2.79 -13.78
C GLU A 80 -10.11 1.79 -12.81
N GLU A 81 -9.30 2.27 -11.87
CA GLU A 81 -8.67 1.40 -10.87
C GLU A 81 -9.72 0.58 -10.11
N GLU A 82 -10.80 1.22 -9.68
CA GLU A 82 -11.86 0.53 -8.96
C GLU A 82 -12.54 -0.53 -9.82
N THR A 83 -12.76 -0.24 -11.09
CA THR A 83 -13.38 -1.18 -12.03
C THR A 83 -12.53 -2.45 -12.17
N PHE A 84 -11.22 -2.28 -12.36
CA PHE A 84 -10.31 -3.42 -12.47
C PHE A 84 -10.20 -4.19 -11.15
N TYR A 85 -10.16 -3.49 -10.03
CA TYR A 85 -10.09 -4.13 -8.72
C TYR A 85 -11.35 -4.95 -8.42
N ALA A 86 -12.51 -4.44 -8.79
CA ALA A 86 -13.78 -5.16 -8.62
C ALA A 86 -13.82 -6.43 -9.49
N GLU A 87 -13.31 -6.35 -10.71
CA GLU A 87 -13.22 -7.50 -11.60
C GLU A 87 -12.30 -8.57 -11.01
N GLY A 88 -11.13 -8.16 -10.52
CA GLY A 88 -10.20 -9.08 -9.87
C GLY A 88 -10.77 -9.71 -8.61
N ALA A 89 -11.47 -8.93 -7.79
CA ALA A 89 -12.13 -9.44 -6.60
C ALA A 89 -13.20 -10.48 -6.94
N GLU A 90 -13.96 -10.27 -8.01
CA GLU A 90 -14.97 -11.22 -8.47
C GLU A 90 -14.36 -12.56 -8.87
N GLU A 91 -13.21 -12.53 -9.56
CA GLU A 91 -12.51 -13.75 -9.94
C GLU A 91 -12.10 -14.56 -8.70
N VAL A 92 -11.64 -13.89 -7.64
CA VAL A 92 -11.29 -14.55 -6.39
C VAL A 92 -12.53 -15.09 -5.67
N GLU A 93 -13.64 -14.35 -5.71
CA GLU A 93 -14.90 -14.84 -5.12
C GLU A 93 -15.33 -16.17 -5.74
N GLU A 94 -15.14 -16.34 -7.06
CA GLU A 94 -15.44 -17.61 -7.72
C GLU A 94 -14.54 -18.74 -7.21
N GLU A 95 -13.26 -18.47 -7.02
CA GLU A 95 -12.33 -19.46 -6.46
C GLU A 95 -12.66 -19.82 -5.03
N ILE A 96 -13.09 -18.86 -4.23
CA ILE A 96 -13.54 -19.09 -2.86
C ILE A 96 -14.74 -20.04 -2.85
N LYS A 97 -15.71 -19.84 -3.74
CA LYS A 97 -16.88 -20.71 -3.86
C LYS A 97 -16.48 -22.15 -4.20
N LYS A 98 -15.54 -22.31 -5.13
CA LYS A 98 -15.02 -23.62 -5.50
C LYS A 98 -14.34 -24.31 -4.31
N SER A 99 -13.53 -23.57 -3.55
CA SER A 99 -12.81 -24.12 -2.41
C SER A 99 -13.76 -24.58 -1.30
N LYS A 100 -14.88 -23.91 -1.10
CA LYS A 100 -15.88 -24.26 -0.10
C LYS A 100 -16.72 -25.49 -0.49
N LYS A 101 -16.75 -25.85 -1.76
CA LYS A 101 -17.47 -27.03 -2.26
C LYS A 101 -16.59 -28.29 -2.26
N ALA A 102 -15.31 -28.12 -2.12
CA ALA A 102 -14.37 -29.23 -2.15
C ALA A 102 -14.39 -30.05 -0.85
#